data_960567db316c4083d7b5b24d4748b805
#
_entry.id   960567db316c4083d7b5b24d4748b805
#
_cell.length_a   1.000
_cell.length_b   1.000
_cell.length_c   1.000
_cell.angle_alpha   90.00
_cell.angle_beta   90.00
_cell.angle_gamma   90.00
#
_symmetry.space_group_name_H-M   'P 1'
#
loop_
_entity.id
_entity.type
_entity.pdbx_description
1 polymer ?
#
loop_
_entity_poly.entity_id
_entity_poly.type
_entity_poly.pdbx_seq_one_letter_code
_entity_poly.pdbx_strand_id
1 'polypeptide(L)'
;MNKIAEAPLLIATLGIMLFSMMDAVMKGQALAMGTYNAMFWRMLMGAICVSLLYLPTRPIAASGRVLKIHIIRATLTAVMAYLFFFGLTRIPLAQAIGLSFIAPIITLFLAVPLLGERIGANAKLAAVLGFGGVIVVVGGELLSVGPDGDLFGMGAVLLSAVMYAFNLILQRMQALIAKPLEIAFYQNIIVFVILLLAAPFAASLPANAMQWGGAALAAALAIGSLMLMAAAYRQAEAQRLVSIEYTAFIWAAILGWFFF
;
A
#
# COMPACT_ATOMS: atom_id res chain seq x y z
N MET A 1 24.42 -0.34 -20.01
CA MET A 1 23.41 -0.30 -18.93
C MET A 1 23.62 -1.50 -18.03
N ASN A 2 23.78 -1.30 -16.74
CA ASN A 2 24.25 -2.33 -15.81
C ASN A 2 23.05 -3.22 -15.38
N LYS A 3 22.96 -4.46 -15.89
CA LYS A 3 21.87 -5.42 -15.60
C LYS A 3 21.60 -5.62 -14.10
N ILE A 4 22.60 -5.42 -13.24
CA ILE A 4 22.47 -5.53 -11.78
C ILE A 4 21.73 -4.33 -11.19
N ALA A 5 21.76 -3.15 -11.82
CA ALA A 5 21.09 -1.95 -11.34
C ALA A 5 19.60 -1.90 -11.75
N GLU A 6 19.19 -2.69 -12.74
CA GLU A 6 17.82 -2.73 -13.27
C GLU A 6 16.93 -3.74 -12.53
N ALA A 7 17.51 -4.79 -11.93
CA ALA A 7 16.77 -5.82 -11.23
C ALA A 7 15.84 -5.28 -10.10
N PRO A 8 16.28 -4.37 -9.20
CA PRO A 8 15.40 -3.82 -8.17
C PRO A 8 14.23 -3.01 -8.73
N LEU A 9 14.42 -2.31 -9.86
CA LEU A 9 13.36 -1.53 -10.50
C LEU A 9 12.28 -2.45 -11.09
N LEU A 10 12.69 -3.53 -11.77
CA LEU A 10 11.74 -4.53 -12.30
C LEU A 10 10.98 -5.22 -11.18
N ILE A 11 11.66 -5.61 -10.10
CA ILE A 11 11.02 -6.20 -8.92
C ILE A 11 9.99 -5.23 -8.32
N ALA A 12 10.34 -3.94 -8.19
CA ALA A 12 9.43 -2.91 -7.70
C ALA A 12 8.23 -2.72 -8.64
N THR A 13 8.45 -2.66 -9.96
CA THR A 13 7.36 -2.54 -10.94
C THR A 13 6.36 -3.68 -10.84
N LEU A 14 6.84 -4.93 -10.73
CA LEU A 14 5.97 -6.09 -10.51
C LEU A 14 5.26 -6.00 -9.15
N GLY A 15 5.96 -5.53 -8.11
CA GLY A 15 5.35 -5.30 -6.81
C GLY A 15 4.21 -4.30 -6.86
N ILE A 16 4.40 -3.15 -7.54
CA ILE A 16 3.36 -2.13 -7.72
C ILE A 16 2.20 -2.65 -8.59
N MET A 17 2.48 -3.41 -9.63
CA MET A 17 1.42 -4.04 -10.44
C MET A 17 0.53 -4.94 -9.57
N LEU A 18 1.12 -5.84 -8.77
CA LEU A 18 0.34 -6.69 -7.85
C LEU A 18 -0.41 -5.87 -6.81
N PHE A 19 0.17 -4.76 -6.34
CA PHE A 19 -0.47 -3.86 -5.40
C PHE A 19 -1.70 -3.19 -6.00
N SER A 20 -1.58 -2.69 -7.24
CA SER A 20 -2.71 -2.09 -7.96
C SER A 20 -3.83 -3.10 -8.26
N MET A 21 -3.47 -4.35 -8.60
CA MET A 21 -4.46 -5.43 -8.74
C MET A 21 -5.17 -5.70 -7.40
N MET A 22 -4.43 -5.72 -6.30
CA MET A 22 -5.00 -5.88 -4.96
C MET A 22 -5.96 -4.73 -4.63
N ASP A 23 -5.60 -3.48 -4.95
CA ASP A 23 -6.46 -2.31 -4.70
C ASP A 23 -7.79 -2.41 -5.48
N ALA A 24 -7.75 -2.86 -6.73
CA ALA A 24 -8.96 -3.07 -7.52
C ALA A 24 -9.86 -4.17 -6.90
N VAL A 25 -9.28 -5.31 -6.50
CA VAL A 25 -10.03 -6.38 -5.80
C VAL A 25 -10.60 -5.85 -4.49
N MET A 26 -9.82 -5.11 -3.70
CA MET A 26 -10.25 -4.56 -2.42
C MET A 26 -11.33 -3.50 -2.57
N LYS A 27 -11.31 -2.68 -3.63
CA LYS A 27 -12.42 -1.77 -3.94
C LYS A 27 -13.71 -2.55 -4.13
N GLY A 28 -13.70 -3.59 -4.94
CA GLY A 28 -14.89 -4.46 -5.14
C GLY A 28 -15.37 -5.11 -3.83
N GLN A 29 -14.44 -5.62 -3.02
CA GLN A 29 -14.79 -6.20 -1.71
C GLN A 29 -15.34 -5.15 -0.73
N ALA A 30 -14.75 -3.95 -0.69
CA ALA A 30 -15.20 -2.87 0.19
C ALA A 30 -16.60 -2.37 -0.20
N LEU A 31 -16.92 -2.32 -1.49
CA LEU A 31 -18.27 -2.00 -1.97
C LEU A 31 -19.29 -3.10 -1.63
N ALA A 32 -18.87 -4.38 -1.66
CA ALA A 32 -19.75 -5.53 -1.43
C ALA A 32 -20.03 -5.84 0.03
N MET A 33 -19.06 -5.62 0.95
CA MET A 33 -19.18 -6.00 2.36
C MET A 33 -18.76 -4.91 3.36
N GLY A 34 -18.46 -3.71 2.87
CA GLY A 34 -17.95 -2.60 3.68
C GLY A 34 -16.44 -2.69 3.90
N THR A 35 -15.81 -1.52 4.09
CA THR A 35 -14.35 -1.37 4.19
C THR A 35 -13.75 -2.21 5.32
N TYR A 36 -14.38 -2.20 6.49
CA TYR A 36 -13.88 -2.95 7.64
C TYR A 36 -13.84 -4.45 7.37
N ASN A 37 -14.95 -5.04 6.89
CA ASN A 37 -15.03 -6.48 6.62
C ASN A 37 -14.06 -6.91 5.51
N ALA A 38 -13.95 -6.14 4.44
CA ALA A 38 -13.00 -6.39 3.37
C ALA A 38 -11.55 -6.46 3.91
N MET A 39 -11.16 -5.51 4.76
CA MET A 39 -9.84 -5.50 5.39
C MET A 39 -9.67 -6.65 6.38
N PHE A 40 -10.67 -6.89 7.24
CA PHE A 40 -10.62 -7.93 8.27
C PHE A 40 -10.39 -9.31 7.66
N TRP A 41 -11.22 -9.69 6.68
CA TRP A 41 -11.12 -11.01 6.04
C TRP A 41 -9.86 -11.16 5.20
N ARG A 42 -9.43 -10.11 4.48
CA ARG A 42 -8.14 -10.10 3.80
C ARG A 42 -6.99 -10.32 4.76
N MET A 43 -6.97 -9.63 5.91
CA MET A 43 -5.90 -9.76 6.89
C MET A 43 -5.90 -11.13 7.56
N LEU A 44 -7.06 -11.71 7.85
CA LEU A 44 -7.17 -13.07 8.36
C LEU A 44 -6.60 -14.08 7.36
N MET A 45 -7.02 -14.03 6.08
CA MET A 45 -6.49 -14.91 5.02
C MET A 45 -4.98 -14.72 4.85
N GLY A 46 -4.52 -13.46 4.87
CA GLY A 46 -3.10 -13.13 4.83
C GLY A 46 -2.34 -13.68 6.02
N ALA A 47 -2.85 -13.54 7.24
CA ALA A 47 -2.23 -14.06 8.45
C ALA A 47 -2.10 -15.59 8.42
N ILE A 48 -3.13 -16.31 7.96
CA ILE A 48 -3.08 -17.77 7.78
C ILE A 48 -2.01 -18.13 6.74
N CYS A 49 -2.06 -17.51 5.56
CA CYS A 49 -1.13 -17.81 4.46
C CYS A 49 0.33 -17.57 4.87
N VAL A 50 0.65 -16.39 5.42
CA VAL A 50 2.04 -16.10 5.81
C VAL A 50 2.51 -16.93 7.00
N SER A 51 1.61 -17.33 7.92
CA SER A 51 1.96 -18.21 9.02
C SER A 51 2.35 -19.60 8.52
N LEU A 52 1.61 -20.14 7.56
CA LEU A 52 1.94 -21.43 6.92
C LEU A 52 3.28 -21.41 6.18
N LEU A 53 3.69 -20.25 5.65
CA LEU A 53 4.97 -20.09 4.97
C LEU A 53 6.12 -19.76 5.93
N TYR A 54 5.88 -18.96 6.96
CA TYR A 54 6.93 -18.44 7.84
C TYR A 54 7.27 -19.36 9.00
N LEU A 55 6.27 -19.92 9.71
CA LEU A 55 6.50 -20.74 10.90
C LEU A 55 7.31 -22.03 10.64
N PRO A 56 7.14 -22.73 9.49
CA PRO A 56 7.96 -23.92 9.19
C PRO A 56 9.46 -23.62 9.04
N THR A 57 9.83 -22.35 8.77
CA THR A 57 11.24 -21.93 8.68
C THR A 57 11.93 -21.86 10.04
N ARG A 58 11.20 -22.13 11.14
CA ARG A 58 11.65 -22.03 12.54
C ARG A 58 12.34 -20.70 12.83
N PRO A 59 11.67 -19.57 12.58
CA PRO A 59 12.28 -18.25 12.73
C PRO A 59 12.57 -17.95 14.20
N ILE A 60 13.61 -17.17 14.42
CA ILE A 60 13.81 -16.51 15.71
C ILE A 60 12.83 -15.34 15.77
N ALA A 61 12.05 -15.23 16.84
CA ALA A 61 11.08 -14.15 16.99
C ALA A 61 11.79 -12.78 16.97
N ALA A 62 11.21 -11.84 16.22
CA ALA A 62 11.70 -10.48 16.23
C ALA A 62 11.62 -9.88 17.64
N SER A 63 12.66 -9.20 18.07
CA SER A 63 12.74 -8.61 19.40
C SER A 63 13.25 -7.17 19.36
N GLY A 64 13.05 -6.44 20.45
CA GLY A 64 13.62 -5.12 20.64
C GLY A 64 13.26 -4.15 19.52
N ARG A 65 14.27 -3.54 18.89
CA ARG A 65 14.11 -2.53 17.84
C ARG A 65 13.38 -3.06 16.60
N VAL A 66 13.63 -4.29 16.22
CA VAL A 66 13.01 -4.90 15.02
C VAL A 66 11.50 -5.01 15.23
N LEU A 67 11.07 -5.60 16.34
CA LEU A 67 9.65 -5.72 16.69
C LEU A 67 8.96 -4.36 16.78
N LYS A 68 9.63 -3.37 17.38
CA LYS A 68 9.10 -1.99 17.47
C LYS A 68 8.80 -1.41 16.08
N ILE A 69 9.69 -1.60 15.11
CA ILE A 69 9.48 -1.11 13.74
C ILE A 69 8.33 -1.88 13.07
N HIS A 70 8.22 -3.19 13.26
CA HIS A 70 7.08 -3.98 12.77
C HIS A 70 5.75 -3.44 13.33
N ILE A 71 5.67 -3.19 14.65
CA ILE A 71 4.44 -2.69 15.29
C ILE A 71 4.08 -1.29 14.78
N ILE A 72 5.04 -0.34 14.79
CA ILE A 72 4.79 1.02 14.34
C ILE A 72 4.28 1.03 12.89
N ARG A 73 4.97 0.32 11.99
CA ARG A 73 4.59 0.27 10.58
C ARG A 73 3.23 -0.41 10.38
N ALA A 74 2.97 -1.52 11.04
CA ALA A 74 1.70 -2.24 10.91
C ALA A 74 0.52 -1.42 11.44
N THR A 75 0.69 -0.71 12.57
CA THR A 75 -0.33 0.21 13.11
C THR A 75 -0.60 1.36 12.14
N LEU A 76 0.45 1.99 11.62
CA LEU A 76 0.32 3.02 10.60
C LEU A 76 -0.43 2.49 9.37
N THR A 77 -0.06 1.29 8.90
CA THR A 77 -0.71 0.64 7.75
C THR A 77 -2.19 0.34 8.02
N ALA A 78 -2.56 -0.10 9.22
CA ALA A 78 -3.96 -0.37 9.55
C ALA A 78 -4.83 0.88 9.36
N VAL A 79 -4.38 2.01 9.89
CA VAL A 79 -5.13 3.28 9.80
C VAL A 79 -5.14 3.83 8.37
N MET A 80 -3.97 3.90 7.72
CA MET A 80 -3.89 4.44 6.36
C MET A 80 -4.67 3.60 5.36
N ALA A 81 -4.60 2.26 5.45
CA ALA A 81 -5.31 1.38 4.55
C ALA A 81 -6.84 1.49 4.76
N TYR A 82 -7.30 1.62 6.00
CA TYR A 82 -8.71 1.86 6.27
C TYR A 82 -9.20 3.16 5.61
N LEU A 83 -8.46 4.26 5.79
CA LEU A 83 -8.77 5.55 5.17
C LEU A 83 -8.77 5.47 3.64
N PHE A 84 -7.79 4.79 3.06
CA PHE A 84 -7.68 4.62 1.61
C PHE A 84 -8.86 3.82 1.04
N PHE A 85 -9.14 2.64 1.59
CA PHE A 85 -10.25 1.80 1.11
C PHE A 85 -11.62 2.41 1.42
N PHE A 86 -11.77 3.16 2.51
CA PHE A 86 -12.95 3.97 2.74
C PHE A 86 -13.13 5.02 1.63
N GLY A 87 -12.06 5.73 1.26
CA GLY A 87 -12.09 6.66 0.14
C GLY A 87 -12.45 5.97 -1.18
N LEU A 88 -11.89 4.77 -1.46
CA LEU A 88 -12.19 3.99 -2.67
C LEU A 88 -13.67 3.59 -2.82
N THR A 89 -14.42 3.50 -1.73
CA THR A 89 -15.88 3.27 -1.81
C THR A 89 -16.66 4.51 -2.25
N ARG A 90 -16.00 5.69 -2.26
CA ARG A 90 -16.63 7.00 -2.49
C ARG A 90 -16.16 7.69 -3.76
N ILE A 91 -14.94 7.42 -4.19
CA ILE A 91 -14.34 8.02 -5.39
C ILE A 91 -13.80 6.96 -6.35
N PRO A 92 -13.64 7.27 -7.65
CA PRO A 92 -13.05 6.37 -8.64
C PRO A 92 -11.63 5.91 -8.25
N LEU A 93 -11.25 4.68 -8.65
CA LEU A 93 -9.93 4.10 -8.34
C LEU A 93 -8.77 4.96 -8.89
N ALA A 94 -8.88 5.40 -10.14
CA ALA A 94 -7.86 6.23 -10.78
C ALA A 94 -7.69 7.58 -10.08
N GLN A 95 -8.78 8.18 -9.62
CA GLN A 95 -8.78 9.44 -8.86
C GLN A 95 -8.09 9.25 -7.50
N ALA A 96 -8.42 8.20 -6.76
CA ALA A 96 -7.79 7.90 -5.47
C ALA A 96 -6.29 7.67 -5.62
N ILE A 97 -5.85 6.91 -6.63
CA ILE A 97 -4.43 6.72 -6.92
C ILE A 97 -3.76 8.03 -7.34
N GLY A 98 -4.41 8.85 -8.17
CA GLY A 98 -3.91 10.18 -8.54
C GLY A 98 -3.68 11.09 -7.33
N LEU A 99 -4.65 11.17 -6.42
CA LEU A 99 -4.51 11.91 -5.15
C LEU A 99 -3.37 11.37 -4.28
N SER A 100 -3.16 10.05 -4.31
CA SER A 100 -2.10 9.39 -3.54
C SER A 100 -0.69 9.71 -4.05
N PHE A 101 -0.53 10.29 -5.23
CA PHE A 101 0.77 10.69 -5.79
C PHE A 101 1.49 11.81 -5.02
N ILE A 102 0.83 12.43 -4.07
CA ILE A 102 1.50 13.31 -3.11
C ILE A 102 2.46 12.52 -2.19
N ALA A 103 2.19 11.24 -1.95
CA ALA A 103 3.00 10.40 -1.05
C ALA A 103 4.45 10.23 -1.53
N PRO A 104 4.76 9.86 -2.80
CA PRO A 104 6.12 9.81 -3.31
C PRO A 104 6.90 11.12 -3.11
N ILE A 105 6.24 12.26 -3.29
CA ILE A 105 6.86 13.57 -3.13
C ILE A 105 7.25 13.79 -1.67
N ILE A 106 6.32 13.59 -0.74
CA ILE A 106 6.57 13.70 0.69
C ILE A 106 7.67 12.72 1.11
N THR A 107 7.64 11.47 0.61
CA THR A 107 8.66 10.45 0.90
C THR A 107 10.05 10.92 0.49
N LEU A 108 10.18 11.55 -0.67
CA LEU A 108 11.46 12.06 -1.16
C LEU A 108 12.07 13.08 -0.18
N PHE A 109 11.25 14.02 0.31
CA PHE A 109 11.71 14.99 1.31
C PHE A 109 12.01 14.35 2.67
N LEU A 110 11.24 13.34 3.08
CA LEU A 110 11.46 12.61 4.34
C LEU A 110 12.70 11.70 4.28
N ALA A 111 13.08 11.18 3.10
CA ALA A 111 14.23 10.29 2.95
C ALA A 111 15.56 10.97 3.33
N VAL A 112 15.69 12.29 3.14
CA VAL A 112 16.90 13.04 3.51
C VAL A 112 17.15 13.02 5.01
N PRO A 113 16.25 13.53 5.88
CA PRO A 113 16.50 13.57 7.32
C PRO A 113 16.36 12.22 8.02
N LEU A 114 15.52 11.28 7.50
CA LEU A 114 15.22 10.03 8.18
C LEU A 114 16.09 8.86 7.73
N LEU A 115 16.53 8.83 6.48
CA LEU A 115 17.35 7.76 5.92
C LEU A 115 18.78 8.21 5.59
N GLY A 116 19.08 9.52 5.62
CA GLY A 116 20.37 10.07 5.22
C GLY A 116 20.64 9.97 3.70
N GLU A 117 19.59 9.73 2.89
CA GLU A 117 19.70 9.62 1.44
C GLU A 117 19.83 11.03 0.81
N ARG A 118 20.59 11.14 -0.31
CA ARG A 118 20.72 12.39 -1.06
C ARG A 118 19.79 12.37 -2.26
N ILE A 119 18.93 13.39 -2.39
CA ILE A 119 18.03 13.49 -3.53
C ILE A 119 18.81 13.80 -4.80
N GLY A 120 18.86 12.85 -5.73
CA GLY A 120 19.47 13.01 -7.05
C GLY A 120 18.60 13.89 -7.98
N ALA A 121 19.22 14.42 -9.05
CA ALA A 121 18.53 15.28 -10.01
C ALA A 121 17.34 14.58 -10.69
N ASN A 122 17.48 13.30 -11.05
CA ASN A 122 16.42 12.52 -11.67
C ASN A 122 15.22 12.33 -10.72
N ALA A 123 15.46 12.13 -9.41
CA ALA A 123 14.40 12.01 -8.41
C ALA A 123 13.67 13.34 -8.22
N LYS A 124 14.39 14.48 -8.24
CA LYS A 124 13.78 15.81 -8.23
C LYS A 124 12.88 16.05 -9.45
N LEU A 125 13.37 15.70 -10.65
CA LEU A 125 12.60 15.84 -11.89
C LEU A 125 11.34 14.95 -11.84
N ALA A 126 11.45 13.70 -11.41
CA ALA A 126 10.33 12.81 -11.26
C ALA A 126 9.29 13.34 -10.25
N ALA A 127 9.74 13.95 -9.14
CA ALA A 127 8.87 14.59 -8.17
C ALA A 127 8.12 15.79 -8.77
N VAL A 128 8.80 16.65 -9.52
CA VAL A 128 8.17 17.82 -10.19
C VAL A 128 7.13 17.36 -11.22
N LEU A 129 7.45 16.36 -12.04
CA LEU A 129 6.53 15.83 -13.03
C LEU A 129 5.33 15.13 -12.38
N GLY A 130 5.58 14.33 -11.33
CA GLY A 130 4.54 13.68 -10.55
C GLY A 130 3.61 14.69 -9.88
N PHE A 131 4.17 15.75 -9.29
CA PHE A 131 3.39 16.84 -8.70
C PHE A 131 2.54 17.57 -9.73
N GLY A 132 3.10 17.86 -10.90
CA GLY A 132 2.34 18.41 -12.03
C GLY A 132 1.17 17.51 -12.40
N GLY A 133 1.36 16.18 -12.46
CA GLY A 133 0.29 15.21 -12.67
C GLY A 133 -0.78 15.25 -11.58
N VAL A 134 -0.39 15.35 -10.30
CA VAL A 134 -1.35 15.51 -9.19
C VAL A 134 -2.17 16.79 -9.34
N ILE A 135 -1.53 17.93 -9.67
CA ILE A 135 -2.24 19.20 -9.88
C ILE A 135 -3.27 19.09 -11.01
N VAL A 136 -2.90 18.42 -12.11
CA VAL A 136 -3.84 18.22 -13.25
C VAL A 136 -5.02 17.36 -12.83
N VAL A 137 -4.77 16.24 -12.14
CA VAL A 137 -5.85 15.33 -11.68
C VAL A 137 -6.72 16.01 -10.63
N VAL A 138 -6.12 16.58 -9.59
CA VAL A 138 -6.85 17.25 -8.50
C VAL A 138 -7.53 18.53 -9.01
N GLY A 139 -6.84 19.33 -9.83
CA GLY A 139 -7.37 20.56 -10.40
C GLY A 139 -8.53 20.28 -11.35
N GLY A 140 -8.42 19.27 -12.21
CA GLY A 140 -9.52 18.83 -13.08
C GLY A 140 -10.75 18.37 -12.28
N GLU A 141 -10.51 17.62 -11.21
CA GLU A 141 -11.57 17.14 -10.31
C GLU A 141 -12.22 18.29 -9.52
N LEU A 142 -11.43 19.20 -8.92
CA LEU A 142 -11.97 20.36 -8.22
C LEU A 142 -12.79 21.30 -9.12
N LEU A 143 -12.44 21.38 -10.40
CA LEU A 143 -13.19 22.14 -11.39
C LEU A 143 -14.43 21.38 -11.88
N SER A 144 -14.41 20.06 -11.87
CA SER A 144 -15.52 19.18 -12.25
C SER A 144 -16.40 18.75 -11.06
N VAL A 145 -15.94 18.99 -9.83
CA VAL A 145 -16.72 18.78 -8.61
C VAL A 145 -17.88 19.76 -8.63
N GLY A 146 -19.02 19.27 -9.14
CA GLY A 146 -20.30 19.86 -8.84
C GLY A 146 -20.57 19.79 -7.32
N PRO A 147 -21.70 20.31 -6.85
CA PRO A 147 -22.06 20.27 -5.43
C PRO A 147 -22.05 18.86 -4.79
N ASP A 148 -21.94 17.81 -5.60
CA ASP A 148 -22.02 16.40 -5.22
C ASP A 148 -20.66 15.69 -5.04
N GLY A 149 -19.53 16.39 -5.13
CA GLY A 149 -18.20 15.79 -4.93
C GLY A 149 -17.98 15.30 -3.50
N ASP A 150 -17.58 14.04 -3.33
CA ASP A 150 -17.35 13.45 -2.00
C ASP A 150 -16.03 13.93 -1.39
N LEU A 151 -16.09 15.13 -0.77
CA LEU A 151 -14.94 15.72 -0.06
C LEU A 151 -14.42 14.82 1.09
N PHE A 152 -15.30 14.03 1.71
CA PHE A 152 -14.88 13.09 2.76
C PHE A 152 -14.05 11.95 2.18
N GLY A 153 -14.45 11.40 1.02
CA GLY A 153 -13.68 10.38 0.30
C GLY A 153 -12.31 10.91 -0.11
N MET A 154 -12.26 12.09 -0.72
CA MET A 154 -11.01 12.75 -1.12
C MET A 154 -10.11 13.05 0.08
N GLY A 155 -10.66 13.61 1.17
CA GLY A 155 -9.94 13.91 2.40
C GLY A 155 -9.34 12.66 3.05
N ALA A 156 -10.08 11.55 3.09
CA ALA A 156 -9.62 10.28 3.61
C ALA A 156 -8.42 9.74 2.78
N VAL A 157 -8.50 9.80 1.44
CA VAL A 157 -7.40 9.39 0.56
C VAL A 157 -6.17 10.29 0.74
N LEU A 158 -6.33 11.61 0.82
CA LEU A 158 -5.21 12.52 1.03
C LEU A 158 -4.52 12.28 2.38
N LEU A 159 -5.29 12.11 3.45
CA LEU A 159 -4.72 11.77 4.77
C LEU A 159 -3.99 10.42 4.72
N SER A 160 -4.59 9.42 4.07
CA SER A 160 -3.94 8.14 3.82
C SER A 160 -2.63 8.29 3.06
N ALA A 161 -2.59 9.15 2.02
CA ALA A 161 -1.39 9.38 1.22
C ALA A 161 -0.24 10.00 2.03
N VAL A 162 -0.54 10.95 2.92
CA VAL A 162 0.46 11.49 3.87
C VAL A 162 1.02 10.37 4.76
N MET A 163 0.14 9.53 5.33
CA MET A 163 0.55 8.38 6.14
C MET A 163 1.33 7.36 5.31
N TYR A 164 0.99 7.17 4.05
CA TYR A 164 1.71 6.28 3.13
C TYR A 164 3.14 6.75 2.89
N ALA A 165 3.38 8.05 2.81
CA ALA A 165 4.75 8.57 2.70
C ALA A 165 5.64 8.14 3.88
N PHE A 166 5.13 8.23 5.11
CA PHE A 166 5.84 7.70 6.28
C PHE A 166 5.99 6.18 6.24
N ASN A 167 4.97 5.47 5.74
CA ASN A 167 5.03 4.02 5.60
C ASN A 167 6.13 3.57 4.63
N LEU A 168 6.36 4.29 3.52
CA LEU A 168 7.45 4.00 2.57
C LEU A 168 8.83 4.14 3.24
N ILE A 169 9.03 5.15 4.08
CA ILE A 169 10.27 5.31 4.87
C ILE A 169 10.43 4.14 5.85
N LEU A 170 9.39 3.80 6.61
CA LEU A 170 9.42 2.67 7.53
C LEU A 170 9.64 1.34 6.80
N GLN A 171 9.08 1.19 5.60
CA GLN A 171 9.29 0.02 4.73
C GLN A 171 10.76 -0.12 4.32
N ARG A 172 11.41 0.97 3.95
CA ARG A 172 12.86 0.98 3.66
C ARG A 172 13.66 0.60 4.91
N MET A 173 13.39 1.22 6.05
CA MET A 173 14.06 0.90 7.32
C MET A 173 13.88 -0.59 7.69
N GLN A 174 12.67 -1.11 7.54
CA GLN A 174 12.33 -2.49 7.84
C GLN A 174 13.02 -3.48 6.88
N ALA A 175 13.08 -3.16 5.57
CA ALA A 175 13.73 -3.99 4.57
C ALA A 175 15.25 -4.15 4.79
N LEU A 176 15.89 -3.19 5.48
CA LEU A 176 17.31 -3.27 5.83
C LEU A 176 17.61 -4.20 7.01
N ILE A 177 16.63 -4.49 7.87
CA ILE A 177 16.83 -5.22 9.13
C ILE A 177 16.05 -6.55 9.21
N ALA A 178 15.09 -6.78 8.32
CA ALA A 178 14.23 -7.96 8.31
C ALA A 178 14.14 -8.59 6.92
N LYS A 179 13.81 -9.88 6.87
CA LYS A 179 13.58 -10.60 5.61
C LYS A 179 12.18 -10.31 5.06
N PRO A 180 11.97 -10.35 3.71
CA PRO A 180 10.66 -10.08 3.13
C PRO A 180 9.50 -10.90 3.72
N LEU A 181 9.72 -12.19 3.95
CA LEU A 181 8.70 -13.07 4.52
C LEU A 181 8.38 -12.74 5.99
N GLU A 182 9.39 -12.34 6.77
CA GLU A 182 9.22 -11.85 8.14
C GLU A 182 8.38 -10.56 8.16
N ILE A 183 8.69 -9.62 7.26
CA ILE A 183 7.94 -8.38 7.09
C ILE A 183 6.47 -8.69 6.79
N ALA A 184 6.22 -9.60 5.85
CA ALA A 184 4.86 -10.01 5.49
C ALA A 184 4.12 -10.66 6.67
N PHE A 185 4.80 -11.52 7.43
CA PHE A 185 4.24 -12.18 8.61
C PHE A 185 3.80 -11.17 9.67
N TYR A 186 4.72 -10.35 10.17
CA TYR A 186 4.38 -9.36 11.20
C TYR A 186 3.35 -8.34 10.74
N GLN A 187 3.42 -7.90 9.47
CA GLN A 187 2.45 -6.98 8.91
C GLN A 187 1.02 -7.54 8.94
N ASN A 188 0.82 -8.77 8.46
CA ASN A 188 -0.52 -9.37 8.43
C ASN A 188 -1.04 -9.71 9.83
N ILE A 189 -0.19 -10.29 10.69
CA ILE A 189 -0.58 -10.65 12.05
C ILE A 189 -0.96 -9.42 12.87
N ILE A 190 -0.11 -8.39 12.89
CA ILE A 190 -0.36 -7.22 13.74
C ILE A 190 -1.58 -6.45 13.27
N VAL A 191 -1.73 -6.23 11.94
CA VAL A 191 -2.93 -5.55 11.41
C VAL A 191 -4.19 -6.38 11.69
N PHE A 192 -4.13 -7.71 11.53
CA PHE A 192 -5.25 -8.59 11.88
C PHE A 192 -5.63 -8.46 13.35
N VAL A 193 -4.65 -8.49 14.26
CA VAL A 193 -4.89 -8.33 15.71
C VAL A 193 -5.53 -6.97 16.02
N ILE A 194 -5.06 -5.89 15.38
CA ILE A 194 -5.66 -4.55 15.54
C ILE A 194 -7.13 -4.56 15.10
N LEU A 195 -7.42 -5.13 13.94
CA LEU A 195 -8.81 -5.23 13.44
C LEU A 195 -9.66 -6.16 14.30
N LEU A 196 -9.07 -7.22 14.87
CA LEU A 196 -9.77 -8.16 15.73
C LEU A 196 -10.37 -7.50 16.99
N LEU A 197 -9.76 -6.40 17.47
CA LEU A 197 -10.30 -5.65 18.62
C LEU A 197 -11.68 -5.05 18.35
N ALA A 198 -11.97 -4.68 17.11
CA ALA A 198 -13.27 -4.16 16.70
C ALA A 198 -14.23 -5.25 16.18
N ALA A 199 -13.75 -6.48 15.99
CA ALA A 199 -14.52 -7.56 15.37
C ALA A 199 -15.83 -7.89 16.08
N PRO A 200 -15.91 -7.89 17.43
CA PRO A 200 -17.19 -8.17 18.12
C PRO A 200 -18.32 -7.20 17.76
N PHE A 201 -17.99 -6.01 17.29
CA PHE A 201 -18.96 -4.95 16.99
C PHE A 201 -19.14 -4.70 15.49
N ALA A 202 -18.16 -5.07 14.66
CA ALA A 202 -18.10 -4.65 13.26
C ALA A 202 -17.94 -5.80 12.26
N ALA A 203 -17.50 -6.99 12.70
CA ALA A 203 -17.28 -8.11 11.79
C ALA A 203 -18.59 -8.81 11.43
N SER A 204 -18.75 -9.08 10.14
CA SER A 204 -19.77 -9.96 9.60
C SER A 204 -19.14 -11.00 8.68
N LEU A 205 -19.75 -12.18 8.60
CA LEU A 205 -19.28 -13.24 7.72
C LEU A 205 -19.48 -12.86 6.24
N PRO A 206 -18.53 -13.21 5.35
CA PRO A 206 -18.75 -13.11 3.91
C PRO A 206 -19.97 -13.90 3.48
N ALA A 207 -20.85 -13.25 2.70
CA ALA A 207 -22.15 -13.80 2.36
C ALA A 207 -22.08 -14.92 1.30
N ASN A 208 -21.01 -14.97 0.50
CA ASN A 208 -20.91 -15.90 -0.62
C ASN A 208 -19.45 -16.26 -0.95
N ALA A 209 -19.27 -17.29 -1.80
CA ALA A 209 -17.95 -17.76 -2.21
C ALA A 209 -17.11 -16.70 -2.94
N MET A 210 -17.74 -15.74 -3.62
CA MET A 210 -17.02 -14.65 -4.32
C MET A 210 -16.35 -13.70 -3.34
N GLN A 211 -17.00 -13.38 -2.21
CA GLN A 211 -16.40 -12.55 -1.16
C GLN A 211 -15.23 -13.27 -0.48
N TRP A 212 -15.38 -14.57 -0.19
CA TRP A 212 -14.28 -15.38 0.34
C TRP A 212 -13.09 -15.46 -0.64
N GLY A 213 -13.38 -15.76 -1.92
CA GLY A 213 -12.36 -15.81 -2.98
C GLY A 213 -11.67 -14.46 -3.19
N GLY A 214 -12.43 -13.37 -3.17
CA GLY A 214 -11.89 -12.01 -3.27
C GLY A 214 -10.97 -11.64 -2.11
N ALA A 215 -11.34 -11.98 -0.87
CA ALA A 215 -10.49 -11.76 0.30
C ALA A 215 -9.18 -12.57 0.21
N ALA A 216 -9.26 -13.84 -0.22
CA ALA A 216 -8.09 -14.70 -0.40
C ALA A 216 -7.18 -14.20 -1.54
N LEU A 217 -7.76 -13.79 -2.68
CA LEU A 217 -7.03 -13.22 -3.80
C LEU A 217 -6.33 -11.92 -3.41
N ALA A 218 -7.05 -11.01 -2.75
CA ALA A 218 -6.48 -9.75 -2.27
C ALA A 218 -5.33 -10.00 -1.27
N ALA A 219 -5.45 -11.00 -0.39
CA ALA A 219 -4.38 -11.40 0.52
C ALA A 219 -3.15 -11.90 -0.23
N ALA A 220 -3.32 -12.79 -1.21
CA ALA A 220 -2.22 -13.33 -2.01
C ALA A 220 -1.50 -12.24 -2.80
N LEU A 221 -2.24 -11.34 -3.46
CA LEU A 221 -1.70 -10.20 -4.20
C LEU A 221 -0.94 -9.24 -3.27
N ALA A 222 -1.50 -8.93 -2.09
CA ALA A 222 -0.86 -8.07 -1.10
C ALA A 222 0.45 -8.66 -0.55
N ILE A 223 0.46 -9.95 -0.24
CA ILE A 223 1.67 -10.66 0.25
C ILE A 223 2.74 -10.66 -0.84
N GLY A 224 2.37 -11.02 -2.07
CA GLY A 224 3.29 -11.02 -3.22
C GLY A 224 3.90 -9.63 -3.45
N SER A 225 3.06 -8.59 -3.50
CA SER A 225 3.50 -7.21 -3.61
C SER A 225 4.45 -6.82 -2.48
N LEU A 226 4.06 -7.05 -1.23
CA LEU A 226 4.84 -6.69 -0.06
C LEU A 226 6.22 -7.36 -0.05
N MET A 227 6.29 -8.64 -0.43
CA MET A 227 7.55 -9.39 -0.52
C MET A 227 8.45 -8.84 -1.64
N LEU A 228 7.90 -8.53 -2.81
CA LEU A 228 8.65 -7.94 -3.93
C LEU A 228 9.14 -6.53 -3.56
N MET A 229 8.30 -5.70 -2.99
CA MET A 229 8.68 -4.36 -2.55
C MET A 229 9.75 -4.41 -1.46
N ALA A 230 9.61 -5.29 -0.45
CA ALA A 230 10.63 -5.47 0.57
C ALA A 230 11.97 -5.94 -0.02
N ALA A 231 11.94 -6.84 -1.02
CA ALA A 231 13.14 -7.27 -1.72
C ALA A 231 13.77 -6.15 -2.55
N ALA A 232 12.98 -5.31 -3.22
CA ALA A 232 13.44 -4.15 -3.96
C ALA A 232 14.06 -3.08 -3.03
N TYR A 233 13.35 -2.71 -1.96
CA TYR A 233 13.82 -1.75 -0.96
C TYR A 233 15.07 -2.21 -0.20
N ARG A 234 15.34 -3.50 -0.15
CA ARG A 234 16.59 -4.02 0.40
C ARG A 234 17.79 -3.75 -0.51
N GLN A 235 17.57 -3.71 -1.82
CA GLN A 235 18.61 -3.63 -2.84
C GLN A 235 18.84 -2.21 -3.39
N ALA A 236 17.87 -1.31 -3.26
CA ALA A 236 17.94 0.04 -3.81
C ALA A 236 17.44 1.09 -2.80
N GLU A 237 17.95 2.31 -2.94
CA GLU A 237 17.53 3.47 -2.12
C GLU A 237 16.07 3.85 -2.38
N ALA A 238 15.40 4.39 -1.35
CA ALA A 238 14.00 4.79 -1.44
C ALA A 238 13.75 5.78 -2.59
N GLN A 239 14.62 6.78 -2.78
CA GLN A 239 14.50 7.78 -3.84
C GLN A 239 14.42 7.20 -5.27
N ARG A 240 15.05 6.02 -5.50
CA ARG A 240 15.02 5.35 -6.81
C ARG A 240 13.72 4.58 -7.02
N LEU A 241 13.20 3.96 -5.96
CA LEU A 241 12.02 3.11 -6.03
C LEU A 241 10.72 3.92 -5.95
N VAL A 242 10.73 5.04 -5.22
CA VAL A 242 9.58 5.95 -5.11
C VAL A 242 9.11 6.44 -6.49
N SER A 243 10.03 6.62 -7.46
CA SER A 243 9.66 6.98 -8.82
C SER A 243 8.82 5.91 -9.55
N ILE A 244 8.96 4.65 -9.14
CA ILE A 244 8.18 3.53 -9.71
C ILE A 244 6.73 3.54 -9.22
N GLU A 245 6.47 4.13 -8.04
CA GLU A 245 5.11 4.27 -7.49
C GLU A 245 4.15 4.97 -8.47
N TYR A 246 4.66 5.91 -9.30
CA TYR A 246 3.84 6.56 -10.31
C TYR A 246 3.29 5.62 -11.40
N THR A 247 3.90 4.44 -11.59
CA THR A 247 3.37 3.43 -12.51
C THR A 247 2.04 2.84 -12.01
N ALA A 248 1.73 2.97 -10.71
CA ALA A 248 0.46 2.53 -10.13
C ALA A 248 -0.75 3.16 -10.85
N PHE A 249 -0.62 4.42 -11.32
CA PHE A 249 -1.70 5.10 -12.05
C PHE A 249 -2.06 4.39 -13.35
N ILE A 250 -1.07 3.92 -14.09
CA ILE A 250 -1.28 3.19 -15.35
C ILE A 250 -2.11 1.94 -15.07
N TRP A 251 -1.72 1.18 -14.06
CA TRP A 251 -2.44 -0.03 -13.64
C TRP A 251 -3.83 0.28 -13.11
N ALA A 252 -3.95 1.33 -12.29
CA ALA A 252 -5.24 1.77 -11.75
C ALA A 252 -6.21 2.24 -12.84
N ALA A 253 -5.72 2.97 -13.85
CA ALA A 253 -6.52 3.40 -14.99
C ALA A 253 -7.02 2.21 -15.81
N ILE A 254 -6.12 1.25 -16.13
CA ILE A 254 -6.47 0.03 -16.85
C ILE A 254 -7.50 -0.78 -16.05
N LEU A 255 -7.22 -1.09 -14.78
CA LEU A 255 -8.09 -1.90 -13.93
C LEU A 255 -9.41 -1.20 -13.61
N GLY A 256 -9.37 0.14 -13.42
CA GLY A 256 -10.56 0.94 -13.22
C GLY A 256 -11.51 0.89 -14.42
N TRP A 257 -10.96 0.96 -15.63
CA TRP A 257 -11.73 0.87 -16.87
C TRP A 257 -12.37 -0.50 -17.08
N PHE A 258 -11.66 -1.60 -16.75
CA PHE A 258 -12.16 -2.96 -16.98
C PHE A 258 -13.14 -3.45 -15.90
N PHE A 259 -13.03 -2.96 -14.66
CA PHE A 259 -13.77 -3.53 -13.52
C PHE A 259 -14.79 -2.58 -12.89
N PHE A 260 -14.71 -1.28 -13.17
CA PHE A 260 -15.56 -0.23 -12.58
C PHE A 260 -16.01 0.82 -13.60
#